data_9221e7f18be1565fe881c8c9fc30f387
#
_entry.id   9221e7f18be1565fe881c8c9fc30f387
#
_cell.length_a   1.000
_cell.length_b   1.000
_cell.length_c   1.000
_cell.angle_alpha   90.00
_cell.angle_beta   90.00
_cell.angle_gamma   90.00
#
_symmetry.space_group_name_H-M   'P 1'
#
loop_
_entity.id
_entity.type
_entity.pdbx_description
1 polymer ?
#
loop_
_entity_poly.entity_id
_entity_poly.type
_entity_poly.pdbx_seq_one_letter_code
_entity_poly.pdbx_strand_id
1 'polypeptide(L)'
;MYGKQTTRQVKELGIRRYLEIYLGRKLTAAELDDAMVEYLTAYDNAQIANHLIHYHSRPEVQTLAPNSRQSYLSAAEVYFAECCHVRLSGLQKKFRKRNSTEKILSITQEYNPTREIIADVLSLCGVRHRAEILICASGGLRIHELLHIRLSDVFLDEVPVRIEVPGSVTKNRLPRRTFISAEAATALRAYLQTRDEMLERLRINSRRVHHEYKPDESRIFPHSDTYESEQMRQIVAKSQYCGVDERTGRNMFHFHSLRKFFLTQAKKHASPDFVEAWAGHAGYLSAAYHRPSLEEERAEYLKCELSLTINVPEDYLRLKLEHQNEIEQLREVSLAQQEMLSRLQDELRLLRNEKQTSPALVIPTSLD
;
A
#
# COMPACT_ATOMS: atom_id res chain seq x y z
N MET A 1 -1.46 -8.22 -21.19
CA MET A 1 -0.68 -7.44 -22.18
C MET A 1 -0.30 -6.05 -21.72
N TYR A 2 -1.11 -5.33 -20.97
CA TYR A 2 -0.86 -3.96 -20.48
C TYR A 2 0.49 -3.76 -19.76
N GLY A 3 0.87 -4.65 -18.85
CA GLY A 3 2.15 -4.49 -18.13
C GLY A 3 3.41 -4.55 -18.98
N LYS A 4 3.37 -5.21 -20.14
CA LYS A 4 4.51 -5.25 -21.07
C LYS A 4 4.65 -3.94 -21.84
N GLN A 5 3.56 -3.29 -22.22
CA GLN A 5 3.56 -2.03 -22.97
C GLN A 5 4.05 -0.87 -22.10
N THR A 6 3.58 -0.77 -20.86
CA THR A 6 4.04 0.24 -19.90
C THR A 6 5.55 0.09 -19.59
N THR A 7 6.02 -1.15 -19.42
CA THR A 7 7.45 -1.43 -19.18
C THR A 7 8.29 -1.04 -20.40
N ARG A 8 7.81 -1.28 -21.63
CA ARG A 8 8.50 -0.87 -22.86
C ARG A 8 8.61 0.65 -22.93
N GLN A 9 7.51 1.38 -22.77
CA GLN A 9 7.50 2.85 -22.78
C GLN A 9 8.44 3.47 -21.73
N VAL A 10 8.48 2.89 -20.52
CA VAL A 10 9.41 3.35 -19.47
C VAL A 10 10.86 3.10 -19.86
N LYS A 11 11.18 1.97 -20.51
CA LYS A 11 12.53 1.70 -20.99
C LYS A 11 12.93 2.63 -22.14
N GLU A 12 12.05 2.84 -23.11
CA GLU A 12 12.26 3.78 -24.21
C GLU A 12 12.51 5.21 -23.70
N LEU A 13 11.71 5.67 -22.76
CA LEU A 13 11.94 6.95 -22.08
C LEU A 13 13.30 6.97 -21.36
N GLY A 14 13.65 5.89 -20.67
CA GLY A 14 14.92 5.79 -19.95
C GLY A 14 16.13 5.88 -20.89
N ILE A 15 16.09 5.16 -22.01
CA ILE A 15 17.13 5.21 -23.05
C ILE A 15 17.21 6.61 -23.65
N ARG A 16 16.09 7.20 -24.01
CA ARG A 16 16.03 8.56 -24.57
C ARG A 16 16.68 9.58 -23.63
N ARG A 17 16.33 9.54 -22.34
CA ARG A 17 16.90 10.43 -21.32
C ARG A 17 18.39 10.19 -21.10
N TYR A 18 18.85 8.95 -21.20
CA TYR A 18 20.27 8.63 -21.19
C TYR A 18 21.01 9.25 -22.39
N LEU A 19 20.48 9.09 -23.60
CA LEU A 19 21.08 9.68 -24.82
C LEU A 19 21.08 11.20 -24.80
N GLU A 20 20.01 11.86 -24.31
CA GLU A 20 19.95 13.31 -24.15
C GLU A 20 21.15 13.87 -23.35
N ILE A 21 21.60 13.13 -22.33
CA ILE A 21 22.73 13.53 -21.47
C ILE A 21 24.05 13.47 -22.25
N TYR A 22 24.23 12.45 -23.08
CA TYR A 22 25.49 12.28 -23.81
C TYR A 22 25.55 13.01 -25.14
N LEU A 23 24.41 13.25 -25.80
CA LEU A 23 24.31 14.03 -27.01
C LEU A 23 24.12 15.55 -26.78
N GLY A 24 23.85 15.95 -25.52
CA GLY A 24 23.71 17.36 -25.12
C GLY A 24 22.48 18.05 -25.67
N ARG A 25 21.47 17.31 -26.17
CA ARG A 25 20.25 17.86 -26.75
C ARG A 25 18.99 17.09 -26.30
N LYS A 26 17.84 17.78 -26.35
CA LYS A 26 16.54 17.12 -26.12
C LYS A 26 16.15 16.27 -27.31
N LEU A 27 15.51 15.14 -27.03
CA LEU A 27 15.06 14.18 -28.05
C LEU A 27 13.54 13.99 -27.94
N THR A 28 12.88 13.89 -29.07
CA THR A 28 11.52 13.39 -29.18
C THR A 28 11.50 11.87 -29.22
N ALA A 29 10.33 11.25 -29.10
CA ALA A 29 10.21 9.80 -29.22
C ALA A 29 10.52 9.33 -30.66
N ALA A 30 10.20 10.14 -31.67
CA ALA A 30 10.47 9.82 -33.07
C ALA A 30 11.96 9.86 -33.43
N GLU A 31 12.77 10.65 -32.72
CA GLU A 31 14.23 10.78 -32.98
C GLU A 31 15.05 9.72 -32.23
N LEU A 32 14.43 8.80 -31.49
CA LEU A 32 15.17 7.87 -30.64
C LEU A 32 16.10 6.95 -31.43
N ASP A 33 15.64 6.42 -32.53
CA ASP A 33 16.43 5.48 -33.37
C ASP A 33 17.61 6.21 -34.04
N ASP A 34 17.40 7.41 -34.62
CA ASP A 34 18.44 8.22 -35.21
C ASP A 34 19.48 8.66 -34.16
N ALA A 35 19.03 9.09 -32.97
CA ALA A 35 19.91 9.45 -31.88
C ALA A 35 20.73 8.26 -31.36
N MET A 36 20.18 7.06 -31.41
CA MET A 36 20.91 5.84 -31.06
C MET A 36 22.00 5.54 -32.09
N VAL A 37 21.70 5.66 -33.37
CA VAL A 37 22.71 5.50 -34.45
C VAL A 37 23.81 6.55 -34.29
N GLU A 38 23.47 7.81 -34.07
CA GLU A 38 24.41 8.90 -33.81
C GLU A 38 25.35 8.55 -32.65
N TYR A 39 24.79 8.10 -31.52
CA TYR A 39 25.55 7.73 -30.33
C TYR A 39 26.49 6.54 -30.57
N LEU A 40 26.01 5.48 -31.23
CA LEU A 40 26.80 4.28 -31.54
C LEU A 40 27.87 4.52 -32.60
N THR A 41 27.72 5.56 -33.44
CA THR A 41 28.72 5.99 -34.38
C THR A 41 29.82 6.83 -33.71
N ALA A 42 29.43 7.63 -32.69
CA ALA A 42 30.33 8.52 -31.97
C ALA A 42 31.20 7.81 -30.94
N TYR A 43 30.71 6.70 -30.34
CA TYR A 43 31.35 6.03 -29.21
C TYR A 43 31.52 4.53 -29.41
N ASP A 44 32.74 4.04 -29.19
CA ASP A 44 33.03 2.61 -29.17
C ASP A 44 32.53 1.89 -27.89
N ASN A 45 32.61 0.56 -27.88
CA ASN A 45 32.14 -0.25 -26.75
C ASN A 45 32.87 0.06 -25.42
N ALA A 46 34.15 0.45 -25.47
CA ALA A 46 34.91 0.79 -24.28
C ALA A 46 34.45 2.15 -23.71
N GLN A 47 34.20 3.11 -24.59
CA GLN A 47 33.65 4.41 -24.24
C GLN A 47 32.23 4.30 -23.70
N ILE A 48 31.38 3.47 -24.31
CA ILE A 48 30.01 3.17 -23.82
C ILE A 48 30.07 2.55 -22.42
N ALA A 49 30.95 1.56 -22.17
CA ALA A 49 31.15 0.98 -20.87
C ALA A 49 31.59 2.03 -19.83
N ASN A 50 32.48 2.93 -20.21
CA ASN A 50 32.95 4.04 -19.38
C ASN A 50 31.80 5.02 -19.04
N HIS A 51 30.96 5.34 -20.04
CA HIS A 51 29.75 6.16 -19.82
C HIS A 51 28.80 5.53 -18.79
N LEU A 52 28.55 4.21 -18.90
CA LEU A 52 27.72 3.48 -17.93
C LEU A 52 28.29 3.48 -16.51
N ILE A 53 29.64 3.38 -16.39
CA ILE A 53 30.35 3.40 -15.10
C ILE A 53 30.23 4.77 -14.45
N HIS A 54 30.45 5.84 -15.18
CA HIS A 54 30.52 7.21 -14.68
C HIS A 54 29.20 7.99 -14.79
N TYR A 55 28.11 7.32 -15.15
CA TYR A 55 26.79 7.96 -15.34
C TYR A 55 26.37 8.81 -14.13
N HIS A 56 26.46 8.25 -12.92
CA HIS A 56 26.04 8.94 -11.69
C HIS A 56 26.93 10.13 -11.32
N SER A 57 28.14 10.21 -11.83
CA SER A 57 29.08 11.31 -11.52
C SER A 57 28.88 12.54 -12.39
N ARG A 58 28.01 12.45 -13.41
CA ARG A 58 27.76 13.59 -14.31
C ARG A 58 26.90 14.65 -13.65
N PRO A 59 27.23 15.95 -13.79
CA PRO A 59 26.45 17.04 -13.20
C PRO A 59 24.98 17.03 -13.63
N GLU A 60 24.71 16.75 -14.93
CA GLU A 60 23.36 16.72 -15.47
C GLU A 60 22.52 15.58 -14.85
N VAL A 61 23.15 14.48 -14.50
CA VAL A 61 22.50 13.35 -13.80
C VAL A 61 22.23 13.67 -12.34
N GLN A 62 23.12 14.41 -11.70
CA GLN A 62 22.97 14.75 -10.27
C GLN A 62 21.76 15.67 -10.00
N THR A 63 21.29 16.41 -11.00
CA THR A 63 20.06 17.21 -10.89
C THR A 63 18.77 16.36 -10.91
N LEU A 64 18.86 15.12 -11.38
CA LEU A 64 17.70 14.23 -11.47
C LEU A 64 17.37 13.56 -10.14
N ALA A 65 16.11 13.19 -9.94
CA ALA A 65 15.70 12.37 -8.81
C ALA A 65 16.42 11.01 -8.80
N PRO A 66 16.89 10.48 -7.65
CA PRO A 66 17.68 9.24 -7.57
C PRO A 66 17.03 8.03 -8.25
N ASN A 67 15.73 7.85 -8.10
CA ASN A 67 14.99 6.77 -8.76
C ASN A 67 14.99 6.91 -10.31
N SER A 68 14.91 8.16 -10.81
CA SER A 68 14.98 8.45 -12.24
C SER A 68 16.37 8.14 -12.79
N ARG A 69 17.43 8.56 -12.08
CA ARG A 69 18.83 8.24 -12.43
C ARG A 69 19.01 6.74 -12.59
N GLN A 70 18.57 5.96 -11.60
CA GLN A 70 18.71 4.51 -11.62
C GLN A 70 17.87 3.86 -12.72
N SER A 71 16.65 4.36 -12.96
CA SER A 71 15.77 3.85 -14.00
C SER A 71 16.35 4.06 -15.40
N TYR A 72 16.88 5.26 -15.68
CA TYR A 72 17.47 5.60 -16.97
C TYR A 72 18.75 4.79 -17.23
N LEU A 73 19.60 4.69 -16.22
CA LEU A 73 20.80 3.86 -16.30
C LEU A 73 20.47 2.39 -16.54
N SER A 74 19.50 1.83 -15.79
CA SER A 74 19.08 0.43 -15.97
C SER A 74 18.52 0.16 -17.36
N ALA A 75 17.77 1.11 -17.94
CA ALA A 75 17.26 0.98 -19.29
C ALA A 75 18.40 0.94 -20.33
N ALA A 76 19.39 1.84 -20.19
CA ALA A 76 20.57 1.89 -21.03
C ALA A 76 21.45 0.62 -20.89
N GLU A 77 21.70 0.16 -19.66
CA GLU A 77 22.47 -1.08 -19.41
C GLU A 77 21.84 -2.29 -20.10
N VAL A 78 20.52 -2.46 -19.97
CA VAL A 78 19.81 -3.57 -20.62
C VAL A 78 19.93 -3.46 -22.15
N TYR A 79 19.72 -2.27 -22.70
CA TYR A 79 19.81 -2.06 -24.15
C TYR A 79 21.21 -2.36 -24.67
N PHE A 80 22.26 -1.76 -24.11
CA PHE A 80 23.62 -1.96 -24.58
C PHE A 80 24.13 -3.39 -24.34
N ALA A 81 23.65 -4.07 -23.29
CA ALA A 81 23.98 -5.47 -23.07
C ALA A 81 23.37 -6.40 -24.11
N GLU A 82 22.11 -6.15 -24.52
CA GLU A 82 21.37 -7.02 -25.43
C GLU A 82 21.67 -6.68 -26.93
N CYS A 83 21.77 -5.40 -27.25
CA CYS A 83 21.91 -4.94 -28.65
C CYS A 83 23.36 -4.70 -29.08
N CYS A 84 24.23 -4.30 -28.14
CA CYS A 84 25.62 -3.92 -28.46
C CYS A 84 26.65 -4.83 -27.76
N HIS A 85 26.21 -5.83 -27.02
CA HIS A 85 27.06 -6.76 -26.24
C HIS A 85 28.01 -6.06 -25.24
N VAL A 86 27.70 -4.81 -24.84
CA VAL A 86 28.44 -4.06 -23.82
C VAL A 86 27.96 -4.44 -22.45
N ARG A 87 28.70 -5.28 -21.74
CA ARG A 87 28.37 -5.75 -20.39
C ARG A 87 29.43 -5.33 -19.39
N LEU A 88 29.00 -4.67 -18.31
CA LEU A 88 29.90 -4.32 -17.22
C LEU A 88 30.28 -5.57 -16.41
N SER A 89 31.58 -5.71 -16.11
CA SER A 89 32.08 -6.75 -15.20
C SER A 89 31.58 -6.53 -13.76
N GLY A 90 31.67 -7.57 -12.93
CA GLY A 90 31.31 -7.47 -11.51
C GLY A 90 32.11 -6.40 -10.75
N LEU A 91 33.39 -6.19 -11.11
CA LEU A 91 34.24 -5.16 -10.52
C LEU A 91 33.80 -3.76 -10.93
N GLN A 92 33.49 -3.54 -12.21
CA GLN A 92 32.97 -2.27 -12.73
C GLN A 92 31.64 -1.90 -12.07
N LYS A 93 30.72 -2.87 -11.89
CA LYS A 93 29.45 -2.66 -11.17
C LYS A 93 29.67 -2.31 -9.69
N LYS A 94 30.65 -2.95 -9.02
CA LYS A 94 31.03 -2.61 -7.64
C LYS A 94 31.62 -1.21 -7.54
N PHE A 95 32.52 -0.85 -8.47
CA PHE A 95 33.11 0.49 -8.54
C PHE A 95 32.05 1.57 -8.72
N ARG A 96 31.13 1.40 -9.68
CA ARG A 96 29.99 2.30 -9.89
C ARG A 96 29.15 2.46 -8.62
N LYS A 97 28.83 1.34 -7.94
CA LYS A 97 28.03 1.36 -6.71
C LYS A 97 28.73 2.11 -5.56
N ARG A 98 30.05 2.07 -5.48
CA ARG A 98 30.82 2.86 -4.50
C ARG A 98 30.78 4.36 -4.79
N ASN A 99 30.78 4.72 -6.06
CA ASN A 99 30.76 6.12 -6.49
C ASN A 99 29.34 6.73 -6.52
N SER A 100 28.29 5.90 -6.47
CA SER A 100 26.93 6.36 -6.23
C SER A 100 26.70 6.46 -4.71
N THR A 101 27.06 7.60 -4.13
CA THR A 101 27.08 7.86 -2.68
C THR A 101 25.71 7.96 -2.03
N GLU A 102 24.65 7.97 -2.79
CA GLU A 102 23.28 8.08 -2.26
C GLU A 102 22.62 6.72 -2.13
N LYS A 103 22.25 6.35 -0.90
CA LYS A 103 21.20 5.35 -0.72
C LYS A 103 19.97 5.85 -1.47
N ILE A 104 19.38 5.01 -2.32
CA ILE A 104 18.10 5.30 -2.99
C ILE A 104 17.01 5.31 -1.91
N LEU A 105 16.99 6.38 -1.13
CA LEU A 105 15.88 6.66 -0.22
C LEU A 105 14.79 7.37 -1.03
N SER A 106 13.54 7.04 -0.75
CA SER A 106 12.40 7.78 -1.31
C SER A 106 12.58 9.27 -0.98
N ILE A 107 12.65 10.12 -2.01
CA ILE A 107 12.78 11.58 -1.82
C ILE A 107 11.45 12.18 -1.39
N THR A 108 10.33 11.52 -1.69
CA THR A 108 9.01 11.99 -1.27
C THR A 108 8.95 12.01 0.25
N GLN A 109 8.54 13.15 0.81
CA GLN A 109 8.20 13.23 2.22
C GLN A 109 7.26 12.08 2.58
N GLU A 110 7.46 11.49 3.76
CA GLU A 110 6.51 10.50 4.27
C GLU A 110 5.18 11.23 4.54
N TYR A 111 4.26 11.08 3.61
CA TYR A 111 2.91 11.57 3.73
C TYR A 111 1.97 10.40 4.01
N ASN A 112 1.29 10.48 5.13
CA ASN A 112 0.23 9.58 5.51
C ASN A 112 -1.01 10.43 5.80
N PRO A 113 -2.06 10.37 4.97
CA PRO A 113 -3.25 11.18 5.18
C PRO A 113 -3.95 10.79 6.48
N THR A 114 -4.50 11.77 7.19
CA THR A 114 -5.39 11.55 8.33
C THR A 114 -6.82 11.28 7.86
N ARG A 115 -7.70 10.85 8.78
CA ARG A 115 -9.12 10.67 8.48
C ARG A 115 -9.79 11.96 8.03
N GLU A 116 -9.45 13.07 8.66
CA GLU A 116 -9.98 14.40 8.37
C GLU A 116 -9.64 14.82 6.94
N ILE A 117 -8.40 14.58 6.50
CA ILE A 117 -7.97 14.85 5.13
C ILE A 117 -8.73 13.97 4.13
N ILE A 118 -8.90 12.67 4.43
CA ILE A 118 -9.66 11.78 3.56
C ILE A 118 -11.13 12.19 3.52
N ALA A 119 -11.73 12.57 4.66
CA ALA A 119 -13.12 13.04 4.75
C ALA A 119 -13.34 14.33 3.93
N ASP A 120 -12.41 15.28 3.98
CA ASP A 120 -12.45 16.50 3.17
C ASP A 120 -12.45 16.14 1.67
N VAL A 121 -11.52 15.29 1.24
CA VAL A 121 -11.47 14.83 -0.17
C VAL A 121 -12.76 14.11 -0.56
N LEU A 122 -13.31 13.25 0.31
CA LEU A 122 -14.58 12.55 0.07
C LEU A 122 -15.76 13.52 -0.09
N SER A 123 -15.77 14.66 0.59
CA SER A 123 -16.82 15.70 0.47
C SER A 123 -16.87 16.29 -0.94
N LEU A 124 -15.76 16.27 -1.67
CA LEU A 124 -15.60 16.79 -3.04
C LEU A 124 -15.87 15.71 -4.11
N CYS A 125 -16.09 14.47 -3.70
CA CYS A 125 -16.20 13.32 -4.60
C CYS A 125 -17.66 13.02 -4.99
N GLY A 126 -17.86 12.66 -6.25
CA GLY A 126 -19.08 11.94 -6.68
C GLY A 126 -19.03 10.48 -6.19
N VAL A 127 -20.16 9.77 -6.38
CA VAL A 127 -20.41 8.42 -5.88
C VAL A 127 -19.30 7.43 -6.26
N ARG A 128 -18.81 7.49 -7.50
CA ARG A 128 -17.73 6.61 -8.00
C ARG A 128 -16.42 6.82 -7.23
N HIS A 129 -15.89 8.04 -7.20
CA HIS A 129 -14.61 8.33 -6.56
C HIS A 129 -14.68 8.10 -5.05
N ARG A 130 -15.85 8.33 -4.45
CA ARG A 130 -16.09 7.98 -3.04
C ARG A 130 -15.88 6.49 -2.80
N ALA A 131 -16.45 5.63 -3.65
CA ALA A 131 -16.25 4.18 -3.55
C ALA A 131 -14.78 3.80 -3.76
N GLU A 132 -14.11 4.33 -4.78
CA GLU A 132 -12.69 4.06 -5.09
C GLU A 132 -11.78 4.42 -3.91
N ILE A 133 -11.96 5.61 -3.34
CA ILE A 133 -11.15 6.10 -2.20
C ILE A 133 -11.36 5.21 -0.98
N LEU A 134 -12.61 4.94 -0.61
CA LEU A 134 -12.93 4.14 0.57
C LEU A 134 -12.46 2.68 0.44
N ILE A 135 -12.57 2.09 -0.75
CA ILE A 135 -12.05 0.74 -1.02
C ILE A 135 -10.51 0.73 -0.91
N CYS A 136 -9.82 1.71 -1.48
CA CYS A 136 -8.37 1.79 -1.35
C CYS A 136 -7.90 2.04 0.09
N ALA A 137 -8.62 2.89 0.84
CA ALA A 137 -8.30 3.24 2.22
C ALA A 137 -8.57 2.09 3.21
N SER A 138 -9.57 1.25 2.94
CA SER A 138 -9.93 0.14 3.82
C SER A 138 -9.43 -1.24 3.35
N GLY A 139 -9.17 -1.43 2.06
CA GLY A 139 -8.69 -2.70 1.49
C GLY A 139 -7.21 -2.70 1.10
N GLY A 140 -6.53 -1.55 1.16
CA GLY A 140 -5.12 -1.43 0.84
C GLY A 140 -4.76 -1.74 -0.62
N LEU A 141 -5.72 -1.68 -1.54
CA LEU A 141 -5.52 -1.96 -2.96
C LEU A 141 -4.68 -0.88 -3.65
N ARG A 142 -3.90 -1.28 -4.64
CA ARG A 142 -3.32 -0.33 -5.60
C ARG A 142 -4.40 0.10 -6.58
N ILE A 143 -4.35 1.34 -7.07
CA ILE A 143 -5.34 1.81 -8.05
C ILE A 143 -5.41 0.91 -9.28
N HIS A 144 -4.28 0.47 -9.82
CA HIS A 144 -4.25 -0.48 -10.92
C HIS A 144 -4.98 -1.79 -10.60
N GLU A 145 -4.81 -2.34 -9.39
CA GLU A 145 -5.51 -3.55 -8.96
C GLU A 145 -7.01 -3.29 -8.89
N LEU A 146 -7.44 -2.20 -8.23
CA LEU A 146 -8.85 -1.81 -8.12
C LEU A 146 -9.55 -1.68 -9.48
N LEU A 147 -8.92 -0.99 -10.43
CA LEU A 147 -9.49 -0.77 -11.78
C LEU A 147 -9.56 -2.03 -12.65
N HIS A 148 -8.91 -3.12 -12.23
CA HIS A 148 -8.92 -4.40 -12.93
C HIS A 148 -9.70 -5.51 -12.21
N ILE A 149 -10.25 -5.22 -11.03
CA ILE A 149 -11.15 -6.12 -10.30
C ILE A 149 -12.49 -6.19 -11.04
N ARG A 150 -13.01 -7.41 -11.17
CA ARG A 150 -14.29 -7.69 -11.79
C ARG A 150 -15.40 -7.78 -10.75
N LEU A 151 -16.64 -7.68 -11.20
CA LEU A 151 -17.80 -7.89 -10.33
C LEU A 151 -17.81 -9.27 -9.69
N SER A 152 -17.33 -10.30 -10.41
CA SER A 152 -17.19 -11.67 -9.91
C SER A 152 -16.13 -11.85 -8.82
N ASP A 153 -15.21 -10.90 -8.68
CA ASP A 153 -14.11 -10.96 -7.71
C ASP A 153 -14.51 -10.35 -6.35
N VAL A 154 -15.74 -9.80 -6.22
CA VAL A 154 -16.23 -9.12 -5.02
C VAL A 154 -17.44 -9.84 -4.45
N PHE A 155 -17.33 -10.22 -3.18
CA PHE A 155 -18.33 -10.99 -2.44
C PHE A 155 -19.12 -10.06 -1.52
N LEU A 156 -20.09 -9.33 -2.11
CA LEU A 156 -20.87 -8.28 -1.44
C LEU A 156 -21.76 -8.79 -0.31
N ASP A 157 -22.14 -10.06 -0.33
CA ASP A 157 -23.01 -10.69 0.67
C ASP A 157 -22.24 -11.14 1.91
N GLU A 158 -20.90 -11.08 1.87
CA GLU A 158 -20.04 -11.42 3.00
C GLU A 158 -19.80 -10.22 3.94
N VAL A 159 -19.59 -10.51 5.21
CA VAL A 159 -19.26 -9.49 6.23
C VAL A 159 -17.98 -9.94 6.96
N PRO A 160 -16.89 -9.16 6.90
CA PRO A 160 -16.66 -8.01 6.01
C PRO A 160 -16.68 -8.42 4.53
N VAL A 161 -17.00 -7.47 3.65
CA VAL A 161 -16.99 -7.72 2.19
C VAL A 161 -15.59 -8.10 1.75
N ARG A 162 -15.47 -9.24 1.07
CA ARG A 162 -14.21 -9.80 0.59
C ARG A 162 -13.98 -9.45 -0.88
N ILE A 163 -12.74 -9.18 -1.22
CA ILE A 163 -12.26 -8.95 -2.58
C ILE A 163 -11.13 -9.94 -2.88
N GLU A 164 -11.30 -10.73 -3.93
CA GLU A 164 -10.23 -11.55 -4.50
C GLU A 164 -9.46 -10.72 -5.52
N VAL A 165 -8.14 -10.64 -5.36
CA VAL A 165 -7.27 -9.90 -6.29
C VAL A 165 -6.52 -10.91 -7.15
N PRO A 166 -6.91 -11.06 -8.44
CA PRO A 166 -6.29 -12.04 -9.32
C PRO A 166 -4.79 -11.79 -9.51
N GLY A 167 -3.99 -12.87 -9.59
CA GLY A 167 -2.56 -12.75 -9.83
C GLY A 167 -2.20 -12.04 -11.14
N SER A 168 -3.09 -12.05 -12.12
CA SER A 168 -2.90 -11.35 -13.40
C SER A 168 -2.76 -9.83 -13.27
N VAL A 169 -3.35 -9.24 -12.22
CA VAL A 169 -3.33 -7.79 -11.97
C VAL A 169 -2.32 -7.38 -10.89
N THR A 170 -1.76 -8.32 -10.15
CA THR A 170 -0.76 -8.04 -9.11
C THR A 170 0.65 -7.90 -9.71
N LYS A 171 1.48 -7.06 -9.09
CA LYS A 171 2.87 -6.83 -9.53
C LYS A 171 3.73 -8.11 -9.49
N ASN A 172 3.53 -8.94 -8.47
CA ASN A 172 4.26 -10.20 -8.24
C ASN A 172 3.57 -11.43 -8.84
N ARG A 173 2.44 -11.25 -9.54
CA ARG A 173 1.60 -12.30 -10.15
C ARG A 173 1.06 -13.33 -9.15
N LEU A 174 1.06 -13.02 -7.86
CA LEU A 174 0.46 -13.87 -6.86
C LEU A 174 -0.96 -13.37 -6.56
N PRO A 175 -1.98 -14.23 -6.60
CA PRO A 175 -3.32 -13.87 -6.18
C PRO A 175 -3.33 -13.64 -4.67
N ARG A 176 -4.23 -12.77 -4.22
CA ARG A 176 -4.47 -12.54 -2.80
C ARG A 176 -5.91 -12.14 -2.57
N ARG A 177 -6.31 -12.18 -1.32
CA ARG A 177 -7.59 -11.62 -0.88
C ARG A 177 -7.35 -10.42 0.02
N THR A 178 -8.35 -9.56 0.09
CA THR A 178 -8.44 -8.46 1.05
C THR A 178 -9.89 -8.23 1.41
N PHE A 179 -10.14 -7.37 2.38
CA PHE A 179 -11.48 -7.01 2.83
C PHE A 179 -11.66 -5.51 2.75
N ILE A 180 -12.90 -5.04 2.79
CA ILE A 180 -13.22 -3.62 2.85
C ILE A 180 -14.21 -3.35 3.99
N SER A 181 -14.14 -2.14 4.55
CA SER A 181 -15.01 -1.72 5.63
C SER A 181 -16.48 -1.64 5.22
N ALA A 182 -17.40 -1.70 6.17
CA ALA A 182 -18.83 -1.53 5.95
C ALA A 182 -19.15 -0.19 5.27
N GLU A 183 -18.41 0.89 5.60
CA GLU A 183 -18.51 2.19 4.93
C GLU A 183 -18.16 2.08 3.45
N ALA A 184 -17.04 1.43 3.11
CA ALA A 184 -16.60 1.21 1.73
C ALA A 184 -17.58 0.31 0.96
N ALA A 185 -18.10 -0.74 1.61
CA ALA A 185 -19.10 -1.62 1.03
C ALA A 185 -20.42 -0.87 0.71
N THR A 186 -20.85 0.03 1.59
CA THR A 186 -22.02 0.89 1.35
C THR A 186 -21.80 1.83 0.17
N ALA A 187 -20.61 2.47 0.09
CA ALA A 187 -20.26 3.33 -1.04
C ALA A 187 -20.18 2.55 -2.36
N LEU A 188 -19.65 1.32 -2.32
CA LEU A 188 -19.60 0.45 -3.50
C LEU A 188 -21.01 0.09 -4.00
N ARG A 189 -21.91 -0.32 -3.10
CA ARG A 189 -23.31 -0.61 -3.46
C ARG A 189 -24.00 0.60 -4.07
N ALA A 190 -23.80 1.79 -3.50
CA ALA A 190 -24.36 3.03 -4.07
C ALA A 190 -23.81 3.33 -5.47
N TYR A 191 -22.52 3.10 -5.70
CA TYR A 191 -21.91 3.26 -7.02
C TYR A 191 -22.50 2.24 -8.03
N LEU A 192 -22.63 0.98 -7.64
CA LEU A 192 -23.16 -0.08 -8.53
C LEU A 192 -24.56 0.22 -9.00
N GLN A 193 -25.39 0.90 -8.21
CA GLN A 193 -26.74 1.35 -8.64
C GLN A 193 -26.69 2.38 -9.79
N THR A 194 -25.62 3.18 -9.89
CA THR A 194 -25.47 4.21 -10.93
C THR A 194 -24.54 3.78 -12.07
N ARG A 195 -23.95 2.60 -11.97
CA ARG A 195 -22.90 2.13 -12.87
C ARG A 195 -23.35 1.96 -14.32
N ASP A 196 -24.54 1.43 -14.54
CA ASP A 196 -25.06 1.17 -15.87
C ASP A 196 -25.32 2.47 -16.65
N GLU A 197 -25.85 3.51 -16.00
CA GLU A 197 -25.96 4.85 -16.59
C GLU A 197 -24.58 5.43 -16.94
N MET A 198 -23.59 5.22 -16.09
CA MET A 198 -22.22 5.66 -16.36
C MET A 198 -21.62 4.94 -17.57
N LEU A 199 -21.81 3.63 -17.70
CA LEU A 199 -21.36 2.84 -18.84
C LEU A 199 -21.97 3.36 -20.15
N GLU A 200 -23.27 3.67 -20.15
CA GLU A 200 -23.95 4.22 -21.32
C GLU A 200 -23.40 5.60 -21.69
N ARG A 201 -23.15 6.48 -20.71
CA ARG A 201 -22.49 7.78 -20.95
C ARG A 201 -21.09 7.61 -21.56
N LEU A 202 -20.31 6.62 -21.09
CA LEU A 202 -19.00 6.32 -21.65
C LEU A 202 -19.09 5.84 -23.11
N ARG A 203 -20.07 4.99 -23.44
CA ARG A 203 -20.32 4.53 -24.81
C ARG A 203 -20.70 5.69 -25.74
N ILE A 204 -21.60 6.59 -25.30
CA ILE A 204 -21.98 7.77 -26.05
C ILE A 204 -20.82 8.70 -26.30
N ASN A 205 -20.02 8.98 -25.28
CA ASN A 205 -18.87 9.88 -25.39
C ASN A 205 -17.77 9.29 -26.28
N SER A 206 -17.52 7.99 -26.24
CA SER A 206 -16.53 7.33 -27.09
C SER A 206 -16.90 7.43 -28.58
N ARG A 207 -18.18 7.29 -28.91
CA ARG A 207 -18.67 7.46 -30.29
C ARG A 207 -18.48 8.89 -30.83
N ARG A 208 -18.57 9.91 -29.95
CA ARG A 208 -18.38 11.33 -30.34
C ARG A 208 -16.94 11.69 -30.67
N VAL A 209 -15.96 10.99 -30.04
CA VAL A 209 -14.53 11.31 -30.15
C VAL A 209 -13.82 10.46 -31.22
N HIS A 210 -14.57 9.68 -32.04
CA HIS A 210 -14.01 8.74 -33.05
C HIS A 210 -12.99 7.74 -32.47
N HIS A 211 -12.93 7.58 -31.18
CA HIS A 211 -12.14 6.57 -30.51
C HIS A 211 -13.07 5.48 -29.98
N GLU A 212 -13.03 4.32 -30.59
CA GLU A 212 -13.87 3.17 -30.19
C GLU A 212 -13.38 2.63 -28.84
N TYR A 213 -13.62 3.38 -27.76
CA TYR A 213 -13.39 2.90 -26.41
C TYR A 213 -14.50 1.91 -26.07
N LYS A 214 -14.13 0.63 -25.96
CA LYS A 214 -15.02 -0.41 -25.44
C LYS A 214 -14.69 -0.63 -23.97
N PRO A 215 -15.49 -0.11 -23.03
CA PRO A 215 -15.27 -0.39 -21.62
C PRO A 215 -15.40 -1.89 -21.36
N ASP A 216 -14.48 -2.45 -20.58
CA ASP A 216 -14.62 -3.82 -20.08
C ASP A 216 -15.72 -3.84 -19.01
N GLU A 217 -16.94 -4.20 -19.41
CA GLU A 217 -18.12 -4.19 -18.55
C GLU A 217 -18.08 -5.22 -17.43
N SER A 218 -17.15 -6.17 -17.47
CA SER A 218 -16.94 -7.10 -16.37
C SER A 218 -16.25 -6.43 -15.18
N ARG A 219 -15.54 -5.30 -15.37
CA ARG A 219 -14.84 -4.57 -14.32
C ARG A 219 -15.80 -3.71 -13.51
N ILE A 220 -15.51 -3.55 -12.22
CA ILE A 220 -16.28 -2.64 -11.36
C ILE A 220 -16.10 -1.20 -11.86
N PHE A 221 -14.85 -0.77 -12.05
CA PHE A 221 -14.47 0.57 -12.50
C PHE A 221 -13.78 0.48 -13.86
N PRO A 222 -14.52 0.65 -14.97
CA PRO A 222 -13.99 0.46 -16.32
C PRO A 222 -13.25 1.70 -16.85
N HIS A 223 -12.32 2.24 -16.08
CA HIS A 223 -11.51 3.38 -16.42
C HIS A 223 -10.02 3.01 -16.50
N SER A 224 -9.20 3.89 -17.08
CA SER A 224 -7.74 3.72 -17.11
C SER A 224 -7.08 4.34 -15.90
N ASP A 225 -5.92 3.79 -15.50
CA ASP A 225 -5.10 4.31 -14.40
C ASP A 225 -4.74 5.80 -14.59
N THR A 226 -4.44 6.20 -15.83
CA THR A 226 -4.08 7.58 -16.16
C THR A 226 -5.26 8.52 -15.96
N TYR A 227 -6.45 8.10 -16.43
CA TYR A 227 -7.67 8.88 -16.27
C TYR A 227 -8.02 9.08 -14.79
N GLU A 228 -8.02 8.00 -14.00
CA GLU A 228 -8.34 8.09 -12.57
C GLU A 228 -7.29 8.89 -11.78
N SER A 229 -6.04 8.76 -12.13
CA SER A 229 -4.98 9.58 -11.51
C SER A 229 -5.16 11.07 -11.78
N GLU A 230 -5.58 11.44 -12.99
CA GLU A 230 -5.86 12.83 -13.35
C GLU A 230 -7.14 13.35 -12.67
N GLN A 231 -8.20 12.53 -12.60
CA GLN A 231 -9.42 12.88 -11.87
C GLN A 231 -9.14 13.11 -10.38
N MET A 232 -8.38 12.22 -9.76
CA MET A 232 -7.93 12.39 -8.37
C MET A 232 -7.16 13.70 -8.19
N ARG A 233 -6.25 14.02 -9.11
CA ARG A 233 -5.47 15.28 -9.06
C ARG A 233 -6.40 16.51 -9.10
N GLN A 234 -7.42 16.49 -9.95
CA GLN A 234 -8.40 17.59 -10.06
C GLN A 234 -9.30 17.72 -8.82
N ILE A 235 -9.67 16.60 -8.20
CA ILE A 235 -10.44 16.59 -6.96
C ILE A 235 -9.59 17.17 -5.82
N VAL A 236 -8.38 16.66 -5.64
CA VAL A 236 -7.46 17.09 -4.58
C VAL A 236 -7.07 18.56 -4.70
N ALA A 237 -6.96 19.09 -5.93
CA ALA A 237 -6.68 20.50 -6.16
C ALA A 237 -7.75 21.46 -5.60
N LYS A 238 -8.96 20.96 -5.30
CA LYS A 238 -10.06 21.71 -4.69
C LYS A 238 -10.11 21.55 -3.16
N SER A 239 -9.34 20.64 -2.61
CA SER A 239 -9.26 20.37 -1.17
C SER A 239 -8.45 21.46 -0.47
N GLN A 240 -8.87 21.83 0.73
CA GLN A 240 -8.09 22.72 1.61
C GLN A 240 -6.75 22.12 2.07
N TYR A 241 -6.63 20.77 1.96
CA TYR A 241 -5.42 20.01 2.29
C TYR A 241 -4.57 19.69 1.05
N CYS A 242 -4.78 20.44 -0.05
CA CYS A 242 -3.99 20.29 -1.27
C CYS A 242 -2.54 20.71 -0.99
N GLY A 243 -1.68 19.71 -0.75
CA GLY A 243 -0.24 19.90 -0.61
C GLY A 243 0.49 19.30 -1.80
N VAL A 244 1.50 20.01 -2.29
CA VAL A 244 2.44 19.55 -3.30
C VAL A 244 3.78 19.32 -2.62
N ASP A 245 4.38 18.16 -2.83
CA ASP A 245 5.74 17.90 -2.39
C ASP A 245 6.70 18.80 -3.18
N GLU A 246 7.37 19.72 -2.49
CA GLU A 246 8.25 20.76 -3.09
C GLU A 246 9.40 20.15 -3.90
N ARG A 247 9.88 18.95 -3.54
CA ARG A 247 11.00 18.28 -4.19
C ARG A 247 10.60 17.59 -5.49
N THR A 248 9.38 17.04 -5.53
CA THR A 248 8.92 16.22 -6.66
C THR A 248 7.85 16.88 -7.50
N GLY A 249 7.23 17.98 -7.04
CA GLY A 249 6.09 18.64 -7.68
C GLY A 249 4.81 17.77 -7.74
N ARG A 250 4.75 16.70 -6.95
CA ARG A 250 3.62 15.76 -6.96
C ARG A 250 2.65 16.07 -5.83
N ASN A 251 1.37 15.89 -6.07
CA ASN A 251 0.37 15.96 -5.00
C ASN A 251 0.70 14.95 -3.91
N MET A 252 0.70 15.38 -2.67
CA MET A 252 0.94 14.52 -1.51
C MET A 252 -0.21 13.51 -1.36
N PHE A 253 -1.46 13.95 -1.53
CA PHE A 253 -2.60 13.05 -1.55
C PHE A 253 -2.79 12.43 -2.95
N HIS A 254 -2.77 11.11 -3.02
CA HIS A 254 -2.98 10.31 -4.22
C HIS A 254 -3.35 8.88 -3.82
N PHE A 255 -3.80 8.04 -4.75
CA PHE A 255 -4.24 6.67 -4.41
C PHE A 255 -3.23 5.84 -3.61
N HIS A 256 -1.93 6.00 -3.88
CA HIS A 256 -0.92 5.26 -3.10
C HIS A 256 -0.81 5.74 -1.64
N SER A 257 -1.18 7.00 -1.34
CA SER A 257 -1.23 7.49 0.05
C SER A 257 -2.37 6.83 0.85
N LEU A 258 -3.48 6.47 0.21
CA LEU A 258 -4.56 5.70 0.84
C LEU A 258 -4.10 4.31 1.28
N ARG A 259 -3.25 3.67 0.47
CA ARG A 259 -2.64 2.40 0.86
C ARG A 259 -1.67 2.54 2.04
N LYS A 260 -0.95 3.67 2.14
CA LYS A 260 -0.14 3.97 3.33
C LYS A 260 -1.03 4.15 4.57
N PHE A 261 -2.16 4.85 4.42
CA PHE A 261 -3.18 4.96 5.46
C PHE A 261 -3.64 3.57 5.92
N PHE A 262 -4.06 2.69 5.01
CA PHE A 262 -4.44 1.31 5.30
C PHE A 262 -3.38 0.60 6.14
N LEU A 263 -2.15 0.53 5.63
CA LEU A 263 -1.05 -0.16 6.31
C LEU A 263 -0.79 0.39 7.71
N THR A 264 -0.83 1.71 7.87
CA THR A 264 -0.56 2.37 9.14
C THR A 264 -1.68 2.16 10.15
N GLN A 265 -2.94 2.25 9.72
CA GLN A 265 -4.08 2.13 10.62
C GLN A 265 -4.37 0.67 10.97
N ALA A 266 -4.34 -0.24 9.99
CA ALA A 266 -4.62 -1.65 10.23
C ALA A 266 -3.60 -2.30 11.18
N LYS A 267 -2.31 -1.99 11.04
CA LYS A 267 -1.24 -2.52 11.92
C LYS A 267 -1.35 -2.10 13.39
N LYS A 268 -2.20 -1.15 13.72
CA LYS A 268 -2.45 -0.77 15.13
C LYS A 268 -3.29 -1.79 15.87
N HIS A 269 -4.08 -2.58 15.16
CA HIS A 269 -5.10 -3.45 15.74
C HIS A 269 -5.08 -4.88 15.20
N ALA A 270 -4.55 -5.11 14.01
CA ALA A 270 -4.41 -6.42 13.39
C ALA A 270 -2.94 -6.84 13.30
N SER A 271 -2.70 -8.14 13.26
CA SER A 271 -1.35 -8.69 13.08
C SER A 271 -0.69 -8.16 11.80
N PRO A 272 0.57 -7.67 11.88
CA PRO A 272 1.30 -7.16 10.73
C PRO A 272 1.36 -8.14 9.56
N ASP A 273 1.44 -9.44 9.81
CA ASP A 273 1.54 -10.48 8.78
C ASP A 273 0.27 -10.53 7.92
N PHE A 274 -0.91 -10.45 8.54
CA PHE A 274 -2.18 -10.37 7.80
C PHE A 274 -2.28 -9.07 7.00
N VAL A 275 -1.93 -7.95 7.59
CA VAL A 275 -2.01 -6.63 6.94
C VAL A 275 -1.08 -6.57 5.72
N GLU A 276 0.14 -7.11 5.83
CA GLU A 276 1.08 -7.18 4.70
C GLU A 276 0.59 -8.14 3.60
N ALA A 277 -0.04 -9.27 3.99
CA ALA A 277 -0.64 -10.21 3.04
C ALA A 277 -1.80 -9.56 2.28
N TRP A 278 -2.74 -8.90 2.97
CA TRP A 278 -3.85 -8.16 2.34
C TRP A 278 -3.33 -7.04 1.43
N ALA A 279 -2.25 -6.38 1.81
CA ALA A 279 -1.59 -5.40 0.96
C ALA A 279 -0.81 -6.04 -0.22
N GLY A 280 -0.50 -7.33 -0.21
CA GLY A 280 0.24 -8.04 -1.27
C GLY A 280 1.73 -7.69 -1.27
N HIS A 281 2.32 -7.56 -0.10
CA HIS A 281 3.76 -7.53 0.07
C HIS A 281 4.28 -8.96 0.17
N ALA A 282 5.23 -9.32 -0.69
CA ALA A 282 5.80 -10.67 -0.71
C ALA A 282 6.67 -10.92 0.53
N GLY A 283 6.55 -12.11 1.13
CA GLY A 283 7.49 -12.60 2.14
C GLY A 283 6.98 -12.64 3.58
N TYR A 284 5.80 -12.09 3.89
CA TYR A 284 5.30 -12.05 5.27
C TYR A 284 4.52 -13.30 5.68
N LEU A 285 3.71 -13.87 4.80
CA LEU A 285 3.18 -15.22 5.01
C LEU A 285 3.95 -16.14 4.08
N SER A 286 4.95 -16.83 4.62
CA SER A 286 5.55 -17.95 3.92
C SER A 286 4.45 -18.97 3.68
N ALA A 287 3.98 -19.07 2.43
CA ALA A 287 2.91 -19.98 2.02
C ALA A 287 3.22 -21.45 2.35
N ALA A 288 4.46 -21.74 2.75
CA ALA A 288 4.92 -23.05 3.18
C ALA A 288 4.59 -23.36 4.65
N TYR A 289 4.44 -22.33 5.51
CA TYR A 289 4.33 -22.56 6.95
C TYR A 289 2.98 -22.18 7.56
N HIS A 290 2.25 -21.23 7.00
CA HIS A 290 0.95 -20.85 7.51
C HIS A 290 0.03 -20.33 6.40
N ARG A 291 -1.11 -21.01 6.21
CA ARG A 291 -2.21 -20.55 5.35
C ARG A 291 -3.43 -20.34 6.25
N PRO A 292 -3.69 -19.11 6.68
CA PRO A 292 -4.86 -18.84 7.53
C PRO A 292 -6.15 -19.20 6.78
N SER A 293 -7.13 -19.68 7.53
CA SER A 293 -8.48 -19.88 7.03
C SER A 293 -9.14 -18.53 6.71
N LEU A 294 -10.22 -18.57 5.93
CA LEU A 294 -10.97 -17.36 5.63
C LEU A 294 -11.58 -16.73 6.88
N GLU A 295 -12.01 -17.57 7.83
CA GLU A 295 -12.58 -17.16 9.12
C GLU A 295 -11.55 -16.44 10.00
N GLU A 296 -10.32 -16.94 10.06
CA GLU A 296 -9.21 -16.30 10.76
C GLU A 296 -8.89 -14.92 10.16
N GLU A 297 -8.81 -14.84 8.82
CA GLU A 297 -8.57 -13.57 8.15
C GLU A 297 -9.69 -12.55 8.39
N ARG A 298 -10.97 -13.00 8.38
CA ARG A 298 -12.13 -12.15 8.71
C ARG A 298 -12.08 -11.63 10.14
N ALA A 299 -11.85 -12.53 11.09
CA ALA A 299 -11.74 -12.17 12.50
C ALA A 299 -10.62 -11.15 12.73
N GLU A 300 -9.49 -11.33 12.06
CA GLU A 300 -8.37 -10.41 12.16
C GLU A 300 -8.67 -9.04 11.52
N TYR A 301 -9.36 -9.02 10.35
CA TYR A 301 -9.75 -7.77 9.71
C TYR A 301 -10.74 -6.97 10.56
N LEU A 302 -11.72 -7.62 11.21
CA LEU A 302 -12.70 -6.96 12.06
C LEU A 302 -12.06 -6.22 13.25
N LYS A 303 -10.90 -6.66 13.75
CA LYS A 303 -10.16 -5.94 14.79
C LYS A 303 -9.69 -4.55 14.34
N CYS A 304 -9.36 -4.40 13.05
CA CYS A 304 -8.86 -3.13 12.51
C CYS A 304 -9.89 -2.34 11.70
N GLU A 305 -11.04 -2.88 11.35
CA GLU A 305 -12.05 -2.25 10.48
C GLU A 305 -12.41 -0.84 10.91
N LEU A 306 -12.65 -0.64 12.22
CA LEU A 306 -12.99 0.68 12.74
C LEU A 306 -11.88 1.69 12.53
N SER A 307 -10.62 1.27 12.61
CA SER A 307 -9.47 2.14 12.38
C SER A 307 -9.37 2.60 10.92
N LEU A 308 -10.00 1.86 10.01
CA LEU A 308 -10.05 2.08 8.57
C LEU A 308 -11.32 2.85 8.11
N THR A 309 -12.32 2.97 8.98
CA THR A 309 -13.56 3.72 8.70
C THR A 309 -13.27 5.22 8.82
N ILE A 310 -13.67 5.99 7.81
CA ILE A 310 -13.40 7.43 7.72
C ILE A 310 -14.48 8.21 8.47
N ASN A 311 -15.75 8.01 8.10
CA ASN A 311 -16.88 8.65 8.74
C ASN A 311 -17.48 7.68 9.78
N VAL A 312 -16.94 7.73 10.98
CA VAL A 312 -17.45 6.89 12.07
C VAL A 312 -18.75 7.50 12.60
N PRO A 313 -19.87 6.76 12.61
CA PRO A 313 -21.14 7.25 13.17
C PRO A 313 -20.97 7.70 14.63
N GLU A 314 -21.60 8.83 15.01
CA GLU A 314 -21.54 9.36 16.37
C GLU A 314 -22.04 8.36 17.40
N ASP A 315 -23.11 7.63 17.09
CA ASP A 315 -23.67 6.58 17.95
C ASP A 315 -22.64 5.47 18.24
N TYR A 316 -21.80 5.14 17.25
CA TYR A 316 -20.73 4.16 17.46
C TYR A 316 -19.61 4.70 18.35
N LEU A 317 -19.25 5.98 18.20
CA LEU A 317 -18.25 6.62 19.06
C LEU A 317 -18.75 6.67 20.52
N ARG A 318 -20.03 6.98 20.71
CA ARG A 318 -20.66 6.97 22.04
C ARG A 318 -20.68 5.58 22.64
N LEU A 319 -21.12 4.57 21.90
CA LEU A 319 -21.15 3.18 22.36
C LEU A 319 -19.74 2.66 22.70
N LYS A 320 -18.75 3.02 21.90
CA LYS A 320 -17.35 2.66 22.17
C LYS A 320 -16.84 3.29 23.45
N LEU A 321 -17.18 4.55 23.72
CA LEU A 321 -16.80 5.24 24.95
C LEU A 321 -17.46 4.59 26.17
N GLU A 322 -18.73 4.24 26.06
CA GLU A 322 -19.48 3.52 27.12
C GLU A 322 -18.83 2.16 27.42
N HIS A 323 -18.50 1.37 26.40
CA HIS A 323 -17.79 0.10 26.58
C HIS A 323 -16.38 0.24 27.13
N GLN A 324 -15.63 1.28 26.74
CA GLN A 324 -14.31 1.53 27.30
C GLN A 324 -14.40 1.83 28.81
N ASN A 325 -15.36 2.66 29.22
CA ASN A 325 -15.58 2.98 30.62
C ASN A 325 -16.00 1.71 31.43
N GLU A 326 -16.84 0.85 30.85
CA GLU A 326 -17.23 -0.41 31.46
C GLU A 326 -16.04 -1.38 31.63
N ILE A 327 -15.19 -1.50 30.61
CA ILE A 327 -13.97 -2.31 30.70
C ILE A 327 -13.00 -1.77 31.74
N GLU A 328 -12.88 -0.46 31.89
CA GLU A 328 -12.02 0.16 32.89
C GLU A 328 -12.55 -0.10 34.31
N GLN A 329 -13.87 0.03 34.52
CA GLN A 329 -14.52 -0.33 35.79
C GLN A 329 -14.33 -1.82 36.12
N LEU A 330 -14.50 -2.73 35.15
CA LEU A 330 -14.28 -4.16 35.36
C LEU A 330 -12.82 -4.48 35.70
N ARG A 331 -11.86 -3.77 35.13
CA ARG A 331 -10.43 -3.90 35.46
C ARG A 331 -10.16 -3.45 36.91
N GLU A 332 -10.71 -2.33 37.33
CA GLU A 332 -10.55 -1.84 38.71
C GLU A 332 -11.14 -2.84 39.73
N VAL A 333 -12.33 -3.38 39.47
CA VAL A 333 -12.96 -4.41 40.31
C VAL A 333 -12.09 -5.67 40.34
N SER A 334 -11.55 -6.10 39.21
CA SER A 334 -10.68 -7.28 39.13
C SER A 334 -9.39 -7.09 39.92
N LEU A 335 -8.76 -5.92 39.86
CA LEU A 335 -7.56 -5.58 40.63
C LEU A 335 -7.87 -5.59 42.15
N ALA A 336 -8.99 -4.99 42.59
CA ALA A 336 -9.41 -5.00 43.98
C ALA A 336 -9.67 -6.42 44.48
N GLN A 337 -10.28 -7.29 43.68
CA GLN A 337 -10.47 -8.70 44.00
C GLN A 337 -9.12 -9.47 44.13
N GLN A 338 -8.16 -9.20 43.24
CA GLN A 338 -6.83 -9.82 43.34
C GLN A 338 -6.08 -9.39 44.60
N GLU A 339 -6.17 -8.12 45.00
CA GLU A 339 -5.57 -7.63 46.24
C GLU A 339 -6.22 -8.27 47.46
N MET A 340 -7.56 -8.41 47.46
CA MET A 340 -8.28 -9.08 48.56
C MET A 340 -7.91 -10.56 48.67
N LEU A 341 -7.78 -11.25 47.53
CA LEU A 341 -7.34 -12.65 47.51
C LEU A 341 -5.90 -12.79 48.03
N SER A 342 -5.02 -11.87 47.72
CA SER A 342 -3.64 -11.87 48.22
C SER A 342 -3.62 -11.71 49.76
N ARG A 343 -4.40 -10.75 50.31
CA ARG A 343 -4.52 -10.56 51.77
C ARG A 343 -5.06 -11.78 52.46
N LEU A 344 -6.10 -12.41 51.93
CA LEU A 344 -6.68 -13.65 52.48
C LEU A 344 -5.67 -14.82 52.46
N GLN A 345 -4.85 -14.90 51.42
CA GLN A 345 -3.79 -15.91 51.34
C GLN A 345 -2.71 -15.69 52.39
N ASP A 346 -2.36 -14.44 52.65
CA ASP A 346 -1.38 -14.09 53.69
C ASP A 346 -1.90 -14.38 55.09
N GLU A 347 -3.17 -14.05 55.38
CA GLU A 347 -3.84 -14.41 56.63
C GLU A 347 -3.90 -15.92 56.84
N LEU A 348 -4.24 -16.68 55.81
CA LEU A 348 -4.26 -18.14 55.89
C LEU A 348 -2.86 -18.73 56.14
N ARG A 349 -1.80 -18.10 55.59
CA ARG A 349 -0.42 -18.49 55.89
C ARG A 349 -0.06 -18.25 57.34
N LEU A 350 -0.45 -17.11 57.91
CA LEU A 350 -0.20 -16.77 59.31
C LEU A 350 -0.91 -17.74 60.25
N LEU A 351 -2.21 -18.02 60.04
CA LEU A 351 -2.97 -18.99 60.79
C LEU A 351 -2.43 -20.43 60.72
N ARG A 352 -1.89 -20.85 59.59
CA ARG A 352 -1.24 -22.15 59.45
C ARG A 352 0.06 -22.23 60.27
N ASN A 353 0.84 -21.17 60.29
CA ASN A 353 2.06 -21.09 61.07
C ASN A 353 1.78 -21.05 62.56
N GLU A 354 0.74 -20.36 63.05
CA GLU A 354 0.30 -20.37 64.44
C GLU A 354 -0.15 -21.75 64.93
N LYS A 355 -0.84 -22.52 64.08
CA LYS A 355 -1.23 -23.91 64.39
C LYS A 355 -0.04 -24.87 64.45
N GLN A 356 1.03 -24.60 63.73
CA GLN A 356 2.25 -25.44 63.79
C GLN A 356 3.14 -25.09 64.99
N THR A 357 3.00 -23.92 65.60
CA THR A 357 3.78 -23.48 66.74
C THR A 357 3.07 -23.70 68.10
N SER A 358 1.79 -24.18 68.12
CA SER A 358 1.14 -24.58 69.35
C SER A 358 1.78 -25.86 69.89
N PRO A 359 2.34 -25.86 71.13
CA PRO A 359 2.93 -27.06 71.69
C PRO A 359 1.86 -28.15 71.93
N ALA A 360 2.15 -29.36 71.45
CA ALA A 360 1.34 -30.52 71.72
C ALA A 360 1.10 -30.68 73.22
N LEU A 361 -0.15 -30.70 73.62
CA LEU A 361 -0.55 -31.03 74.98
C LEU A 361 -0.01 -32.45 75.31
N VAL A 362 1.07 -32.49 76.05
CA VAL A 362 1.59 -33.74 76.61
C VAL A 362 0.61 -34.16 77.67
N ILE A 363 -0.23 -35.15 77.38
CA ILE A 363 -1.05 -35.84 78.37
C ILE A 363 -0.09 -36.76 79.15
N PRO A 364 0.10 -36.56 80.46
CA PRO A 364 0.90 -37.50 81.28
C PRO A 364 0.10 -38.77 81.45
N THR A 365 0.56 -39.86 80.86
CA THR A 365 0.15 -41.21 81.26
C THR A 365 0.99 -41.62 82.44
N SER A 366 0.44 -41.40 83.57
CA SER A 366 0.84 -42.11 84.82
C SER A 366 -0.38 -42.85 85.34
N LEU A 367 -0.32 -44.16 85.23
CA LEU A 367 -0.95 -45.10 86.19
C LEU A 367 -0.20 -46.42 86.15
N ASP A 368 0.56 -46.62 87.20
CA ASP A 368 1.03 -47.86 87.87
C ASP A 368 1.67 -48.96 86.95
#